data_cf183738dcfc2efad13f02d05439013f
#
_entry.id   cf183738dcfc2efad13f02d05439013f
#
_cell.length_a   1.000
_cell.length_b   1.000
_cell.length_c   1.000
_cell.angle_alpha   90.00
_cell.angle_beta   90.00
_cell.angle_gamma   90.00
#
_symmetry.space_group_name_H-M   'P 1'
#
loop_
_entity.id
_entity.type
_entity.pdbx_description
1 polymer ?
#
loop_
_entity_poly.entity_id
_entity_poly.type
_entity_poly.pdbx_seq_one_letter_code
_entity_poly.pdbx_strand_id
1 'polypeptide(L)'
;ESRETVSADLREIGPSYYFAPPRIFEAMLTAVVLRIEDTGAIKQWLYKYFMDHASKVGGPLLDGKSVGFWDRLKYRLGEFFIYAPLKNTLGLSRVRVGYTAGEAIGPEIFDFFRSLGINLKQLYGQTEASVFITVQPDGEVRSDTVGIPAPDTEVRIGENGEVYYRSPGAFVEYYKNPESTAETKDGEGWVATGDAGFIEEGTGHLRIIDRAKDVGKLSNGAMFAPKYVENKLKFFPNILEAVVFGAGRDHCVAFINIDLNAVGNWAERNNIAYSSYQELSGHPKVLDMVQEHVEIVNRSVAEDAMLAGCQIHRFLVLHKELDADDGEMTRTRKVRRKIIGEKFGDLVSALYDGSQQIYTETEVTYEDGRKGKITATLEIRDAALANANSALAAE
;
A
#
# COMPACT_ATOMS: atom_id res chain seq x y z
N GLU A 1 -11.16 -24.65 11.14
CA GLU A 1 -10.65 -23.50 10.38
C GLU A 1 -10.50 -22.31 11.32
N SER A 2 -9.26 -21.95 11.61
CA SER A 2 -8.90 -20.80 12.47
C SER A 2 -7.78 -20.01 11.82
N ARG A 3 -7.46 -18.83 12.34
CA ARG A 3 -6.28 -18.06 11.89
C ARG A 3 -4.98 -18.84 12.05
N GLU A 4 -4.93 -19.76 13.01
CA GLU A 4 -3.75 -20.59 13.31
C GLU A 4 -3.59 -21.73 12.30
N THR A 5 -4.69 -22.29 11.79
CA THR A 5 -4.68 -23.44 10.87
C THR A 5 -4.67 -23.06 9.40
N VAL A 6 -5.06 -21.84 9.03
CA VAL A 6 -5.28 -21.43 7.63
C VAL A 6 -4.09 -21.73 6.71
N SER A 7 -2.86 -21.57 7.17
CA SER A 7 -1.66 -21.88 6.38
C SER A 7 -1.45 -23.38 6.14
N ALA A 8 -1.86 -24.21 7.10
CA ALA A 8 -1.85 -25.68 6.95
C ALA A 8 -2.97 -26.12 6.02
N ASP A 9 -4.17 -25.57 6.22
CA ASP A 9 -5.36 -25.87 5.42
C ASP A 9 -5.15 -25.51 3.94
N LEU A 10 -4.53 -24.34 3.65
CA LEU A 10 -4.15 -23.93 2.29
C LEU A 10 -3.22 -24.94 1.61
N ARG A 11 -2.24 -25.47 2.33
CA ARG A 11 -1.31 -26.49 1.80
C ARG A 11 -1.99 -27.83 1.54
N GLU A 12 -2.87 -28.24 2.43
CA GLU A 12 -3.62 -29.49 2.28
C GLU A 12 -4.64 -29.44 1.16
N ILE A 13 -5.42 -28.36 1.09
CA ILE A 13 -6.46 -28.17 0.08
C ILE A 13 -5.85 -27.88 -1.30
N GLY A 14 -4.84 -27.00 -1.37
CA GLY A 14 -4.23 -26.55 -2.62
C GLY A 14 -5.26 -25.94 -3.57
N PRO A 15 -5.79 -24.74 -3.27
CA PRO A 15 -6.87 -24.13 -4.05
C PRO A 15 -6.44 -23.84 -5.49
N SER A 16 -7.35 -23.97 -6.44
CA SER A 16 -7.14 -23.58 -7.84
C SER A 16 -7.50 -22.11 -8.11
N TYR A 17 -8.35 -21.54 -7.27
CA TYR A 17 -8.75 -20.14 -7.23
C TYR A 17 -8.44 -19.59 -5.84
N TYR A 18 -7.77 -18.45 -5.77
CA TYR A 18 -7.40 -17.84 -4.50
C TYR A 18 -7.74 -16.35 -4.52
N PHE A 19 -8.58 -15.92 -3.56
CA PHE A 19 -8.94 -14.52 -3.39
C PHE A 19 -8.64 -14.10 -1.95
N ALA A 20 -7.79 -13.09 -1.80
CA ALA A 20 -7.42 -12.57 -0.49
C ALA A 20 -7.10 -11.07 -0.54
N PRO A 21 -7.30 -10.33 0.56
CA PRO A 21 -6.88 -8.94 0.64
C PRO A 21 -5.33 -8.83 0.66
N PRO A 22 -4.77 -7.67 0.28
CA PRO A 22 -3.31 -7.43 0.21
C PRO A 22 -2.54 -7.87 1.44
N ARG A 23 -3.05 -7.58 2.63
CA ARG A 23 -2.40 -7.94 3.92
C ARG A 23 -2.08 -9.43 4.07
N ILE A 24 -2.82 -10.32 3.41
CA ILE A 24 -2.54 -11.77 3.46
C ILE A 24 -1.31 -12.06 2.59
N PHE A 25 -1.21 -11.46 1.42
CA PHE A 25 -0.02 -11.58 0.56
C PHE A 25 1.22 -10.97 1.23
N GLU A 26 1.07 -9.83 1.90
CA GLU A 26 2.12 -9.20 2.72
C GLU A 26 2.64 -10.14 3.79
N ALA A 27 1.73 -10.73 4.59
CA ALA A 27 2.10 -11.68 5.63
C ALA A 27 2.80 -12.93 5.06
N MET A 28 2.35 -13.42 3.89
CA MET A 28 3.01 -14.53 3.20
C MET A 28 4.43 -14.16 2.75
N LEU A 29 4.62 -12.98 2.17
CA LEU A 29 5.94 -12.50 1.75
C LEU A 29 6.86 -12.31 2.95
N THR A 30 6.39 -11.68 4.01
CA THR A 30 7.14 -11.50 5.27
C THR A 30 7.60 -12.86 5.83
N ALA A 31 6.71 -13.85 5.85
CA ALA A 31 7.05 -15.19 6.31
C ALA A 31 8.13 -15.87 5.43
N VAL A 32 8.13 -15.61 4.13
CA VAL A 32 9.17 -16.10 3.22
C VAL A 32 10.51 -15.41 3.52
N VAL A 33 10.51 -14.08 3.64
CA VAL A 33 11.73 -13.30 3.89
C VAL A 33 12.39 -13.74 5.19
N LEU A 34 11.63 -13.81 6.29
CA LEU A 34 12.14 -14.25 7.59
C LEU A 34 12.75 -15.65 7.53
N ARG A 35 12.06 -16.58 6.87
CA ARG A 35 12.59 -17.96 6.74
C ARG A 35 13.85 -18.05 5.91
N ILE A 36 13.98 -17.23 4.86
CA ILE A 36 15.19 -17.19 4.03
C ILE A 36 16.35 -16.59 4.82
N GLU A 37 16.11 -15.55 5.60
CA GLU A 37 17.13 -14.94 6.47
C GLU A 37 17.70 -15.93 7.50
N ASP A 38 16.87 -16.84 7.99
CA ASP A 38 17.29 -17.91 8.92
C ASP A 38 18.04 -19.07 8.24
N THR A 39 18.22 -19.06 6.92
CA THR A 39 18.92 -20.11 6.20
C THR A 39 20.41 -19.82 6.07
N GLY A 40 21.21 -20.84 5.72
CA GLY A 40 22.64 -20.65 5.45
C GLY A 40 22.90 -19.86 4.16
N ALA A 41 24.05 -19.20 4.09
CA ALA A 41 24.46 -18.27 3.02
C ALA A 41 24.29 -18.82 1.58
N ILE A 42 24.52 -20.13 1.36
CA ILE A 42 24.34 -20.76 0.04
C ILE A 42 22.87 -20.73 -0.39
N LYS A 43 21.93 -21.00 0.51
CA LYS A 43 20.50 -20.96 0.21
C LYS A 43 20.03 -19.54 -0.02
N GLN A 44 20.50 -18.58 0.77
CA GLN A 44 20.22 -17.16 0.58
C GLN A 44 20.72 -16.67 -0.78
N TRP A 45 21.96 -17.03 -1.15
CA TRP A 45 22.52 -16.67 -2.45
C TRP A 45 21.73 -17.28 -3.61
N LEU A 46 21.35 -18.57 -3.51
CA LEU A 46 20.56 -19.25 -4.53
C LEU A 46 19.17 -18.63 -4.68
N TYR A 47 18.52 -18.34 -3.56
CA TYR A 47 17.24 -17.64 -3.53
C TYR A 47 17.34 -16.28 -4.25
N LYS A 48 18.28 -15.44 -3.83
CA LYS A 48 18.50 -14.13 -4.43
C LYS A 48 18.75 -14.22 -5.94
N TYR A 49 19.66 -15.11 -6.34
CA TYR A 49 20.02 -15.29 -7.75
C TYR A 49 18.84 -15.65 -8.65
N PHE A 50 17.97 -16.56 -8.21
CA PHE A 50 16.80 -16.96 -8.97
C PHE A 50 15.66 -15.93 -8.85
N MET A 51 15.45 -15.30 -7.70
CA MET A 51 14.41 -14.28 -7.55
C MET A 51 14.71 -13.00 -8.34
N ASP A 52 15.96 -12.56 -8.38
CA ASP A 52 16.39 -11.44 -9.25
C ASP A 52 16.15 -11.72 -10.75
N HIS A 53 16.21 -12.98 -11.16
CA HIS A 53 15.84 -13.37 -12.50
C HIS A 53 14.33 -13.46 -12.69
N ALA A 54 13.63 -14.05 -11.73
CA ALA A 54 12.18 -14.21 -11.76
C ALA A 54 11.44 -12.87 -11.84
N SER A 55 11.90 -11.85 -11.13
CA SER A 55 11.31 -10.51 -11.15
C SER A 55 11.27 -9.88 -12.55
N LYS A 56 12.24 -10.22 -13.40
CA LYS A 56 12.33 -9.73 -14.79
C LYS A 56 11.53 -10.57 -15.79
N VAL A 57 11.35 -11.86 -15.52
CA VAL A 57 10.90 -12.83 -16.50
C VAL A 57 9.53 -13.40 -16.18
N GLY A 58 9.17 -13.53 -14.91
CA GLY A 58 7.95 -14.21 -14.47
C GLY A 58 6.66 -13.52 -14.95
N GLY A 59 6.56 -12.20 -14.76
CA GLY A 59 5.44 -11.40 -15.25
C GLY A 59 5.26 -11.51 -16.78
N PRO A 60 6.28 -11.18 -17.58
CA PRO A 60 6.24 -11.39 -19.03
C PRO A 60 5.84 -12.78 -19.48
N LEU A 61 6.31 -13.85 -18.80
CA LEU A 61 5.90 -15.23 -19.11
C LEU A 61 4.42 -15.48 -18.83
N LEU A 62 3.90 -14.97 -17.72
CA LEU A 62 2.48 -15.07 -17.38
C LEU A 62 1.59 -14.32 -18.39
N ASP A 63 2.07 -13.18 -18.85
CA ASP A 63 1.36 -12.34 -19.82
C ASP A 63 1.51 -12.82 -21.28
N GLY A 64 2.14 -14.00 -21.50
CA GLY A 64 2.32 -14.57 -22.84
C GLY A 64 3.30 -13.79 -23.71
N LYS A 65 4.10 -12.89 -23.13
CA LYS A 65 5.09 -12.10 -23.86
C LYS A 65 6.29 -12.95 -24.29
N SER A 66 6.97 -12.50 -25.34
CA SER A 66 8.18 -13.17 -25.84
C SER A 66 9.32 -13.05 -24.84
N VAL A 67 9.88 -14.19 -24.41
CA VAL A 67 11.02 -14.30 -23.52
C VAL A 67 12.10 -15.14 -24.17
N GLY A 68 13.36 -14.74 -24.04
CA GLY A 68 14.51 -15.42 -24.60
C GLY A 68 14.61 -16.90 -24.17
N PHE A 69 15.16 -17.76 -25.03
CA PHE A 69 15.30 -19.20 -24.75
C PHE A 69 16.09 -19.47 -23.46
N TRP A 70 17.22 -18.78 -23.27
CA TRP A 70 18.09 -18.96 -22.09
C TRP A 70 17.44 -18.45 -20.80
N ASP A 71 16.67 -17.35 -20.88
CA ASP A 71 15.93 -16.82 -19.75
C ASP A 71 14.79 -17.77 -19.34
N ARG A 72 14.12 -18.35 -20.32
CA ARG A 72 13.09 -19.37 -20.06
C ARG A 72 13.66 -20.64 -19.46
N LEU A 73 14.85 -21.08 -19.93
CA LEU A 73 15.53 -22.23 -19.35
C LEU A 73 15.96 -21.97 -17.90
N LYS A 74 16.56 -20.80 -17.64
CA LYS A 74 16.96 -20.37 -16.29
C LYS A 74 15.73 -20.26 -15.37
N TYR A 75 14.62 -19.72 -15.86
CA TYR A 75 13.37 -19.65 -15.10
C TYR A 75 12.85 -21.05 -14.71
N ARG A 76 12.92 -22.04 -15.63
CA ARG A 76 12.55 -23.44 -15.33
C ARG A 76 13.46 -24.08 -14.28
N LEU A 77 14.74 -23.77 -14.27
CA LEU A 77 15.63 -24.21 -13.20
C LEU A 77 15.25 -23.55 -11.86
N GLY A 78 14.93 -22.26 -11.87
CA GLY A 78 14.41 -21.56 -10.71
C GLY A 78 13.09 -22.14 -10.21
N GLU A 79 12.21 -22.56 -11.12
CA GLU A 79 10.96 -23.26 -10.78
C GLU A 79 11.24 -24.54 -9.97
N PHE A 80 12.19 -25.35 -10.42
CA PHE A 80 12.52 -26.60 -9.74
C PHE A 80 13.15 -26.38 -8.36
N PHE A 81 14.12 -25.45 -8.25
CA PHE A 81 14.89 -25.29 -7.02
C PHE A 81 14.26 -24.34 -6.01
N ILE A 82 13.52 -23.32 -6.45
CA ILE A 82 13.05 -22.21 -5.60
C ILE A 82 11.54 -22.01 -5.70
N TYR A 83 10.98 -21.76 -6.91
CA TYR A 83 9.61 -21.26 -7.01
C TYR A 83 8.56 -22.33 -6.66
N ALA A 84 8.70 -23.57 -7.15
CA ALA A 84 7.77 -24.65 -6.80
C ALA A 84 7.82 -25.00 -5.30
N PRO A 85 8.97 -25.14 -4.63
CA PRO A 85 9.06 -25.28 -3.18
C PRO A 85 8.40 -24.13 -2.42
N LEU A 86 8.59 -22.87 -2.84
CA LEU A 86 7.95 -21.72 -2.21
C LEU A 86 6.43 -21.76 -2.37
N LYS A 87 5.94 -21.95 -3.58
CA LYS A 87 4.49 -22.10 -3.85
C LYS A 87 3.88 -23.23 -3.03
N ASN A 88 4.57 -24.35 -2.89
CA ASN A 88 4.10 -25.45 -2.06
C ASN A 88 4.04 -25.07 -0.57
N THR A 89 5.06 -24.39 -0.07
CA THR A 89 5.10 -23.92 1.32
C THR A 89 3.98 -22.92 1.63
N LEU A 90 3.62 -22.09 0.65
CA LEU A 90 2.55 -21.10 0.76
C LEU A 90 1.14 -21.69 0.50
N GLY A 91 1.05 -22.95 0.04
CA GLY A 91 -0.22 -23.58 -0.35
C GLY A 91 -0.76 -23.11 -1.70
N LEU A 92 0.06 -22.46 -2.51
CA LEU A 92 -0.33 -21.83 -3.78
C LEU A 92 0.08 -22.63 -5.04
N SER A 93 0.57 -23.87 -4.89
CA SER A 93 1.08 -24.69 -5.99
C SER A 93 0.05 -25.00 -7.09
N ARG A 94 -1.23 -25.04 -6.73
CA ARG A 94 -2.33 -25.40 -7.65
C ARG A 94 -3.13 -24.17 -8.11
N VAL A 95 -2.80 -22.98 -7.64
CA VAL A 95 -3.49 -21.75 -8.01
C VAL A 95 -3.33 -21.48 -9.50
N ARG A 96 -4.46 -21.42 -10.20
CA ARG A 96 -4.54 -21.07 -11.63
C ARG A 96 -4.74 -19.57 -11.82
N VAL A 97 -5.54 -18.97 -10.93
CA VAL A 97 -5.77 -17.53 -10.87
C VAL A 97 -5.92 -17.10 -9.43
N GLY A 98 -5.24 -16.02 -9.08
CA GLY A 98 -5.36 -15.34 -7.82
C GLY A 98 -5.92 -13.93 -8.01
N TYR A 99 -6.72 -13.46 -7.06
CA TYR A 99 -7.18 -12.08 -7.04
C TYR A 99 -6.88 -11.44 -5.70
N THR A 100 -6.60 -10.15 -5.76
CA THR A 100 -6.52 -9.27 -4.58
C THR A 100 -7.40 -8.05 -4.79
N ALA A 101 -8.03 -7.58 -3.71
CA ALA A 101 -8.92 -6.43 -3.72
C ALA A 101 -9.11 -5.84 -2.32
N GLY A 102 -9.83 -4.71 -2.25
CA GLY A 102 -10.22 -4.03 -1.02
C GLY A 102 -9.27 -2.94 -0.58
N GLU A 103 -8.00 -3.05 -0.91
CA GLU A 103 -6.96 -2.03 -0.69
C GLU A 103 -5.95 -2.11 -1.85
N ALA A 104 -5.12 -1.09 -2.01
CA ALA A 104 -4.00 -1.14 -2.94
C ALA A 104 -2.96 -2.15 -2.46
N ILE A 105 -2.50 -3.03 -3.34
CA ILE A 105 -1.35 -3.90 -3.08
C ILE A 105 -0.08 -3.21 -3.56
N GLY A 106 1.01 -3.32 -2.78
CA GLY A 106 2.30 -2.81 -3.21
C GLY A 106 2.82 -3.49 -4.46
N PRO A 107 3.41 -2.75 -5.41
CA PRO A 107 3.97 -3.35 -6.61
C PRO A 107 4.99 -4.44 -6.28
N GLU A 108 5.83 -4.26 -5.28
CA GLU A 108 6.83 -5.25 -4.86
C GLU A 108 6.19 -6.57 -4.42
N ILE A 109 5.11 -6.50 -3.64
CA ILE A 109 4.37 -7.68 -3.17
C ILE A 109 3.67 -8.34 -4.36
N PHE A 110 2.99 -7.55 -5.19
CA PHE A 110 2.29 -8.02 -6.37
C PHE A 110 3.23 -8.72 -7.35
N ASP A 111 4.35 -8.08 -7.67
CA ASP A 111 5.35 -8.59 -8.60
C ASP A 111 6.09 -9.80 -8.03
N PHE A 112 6.28 -9.89 -6.71
CA PHE A 112 6.84 -11.09 -6.08
C PHE A 112 6.01 -12.32 -6.41
N PHE A 113 4.69 -12.29 -6.19
CA PHE A 113 3.83 -13.46 -6.48
C PHE A 113 3.76 -13.76 -7.97
N ARG A 114 3.70 -12.75 -8.82
CA ARG A 114 3.74 -12.92 -10.27
C ARG A 114 5.07 -13.48 -10.74
N SER A 115 6.18 -13.09 -10.14
CA SER A 115 7.52 -13.63 -10.43
C SER A 115 7.63 -15.13 -10.15
N LEU A 116 6.91 -15.63 -9.15
CA LEU A 116 6.79 -17.07 -8.87
C LEU A 116 5.90 -17.83 -9.87
N GLY A 117 5.30 -17.17 -10.86
CA GLY A 117 4.40 -17.77 -11.82
C GLY A 117 2.96 -17.91 -11.33
N ILE A 118 2.58 -17.18 -10.28
CA ILE A 118 1.18 -17.12 -9.81
C ILE A 118 0.45 -16.03 -10.61
N ASN A 119 -0.58 -16.38 -11.34
CA ASN A 119 -1.41 -15.43 -12.09
C ASN A 119 -2.26 -14.59 -11.11
N LEU A 120 -1.58 -13.72 -10.37
CA LEU A 120 -2.20 -12.77 -9.46
C LEU A 120 -2.67 -11.56 -10.24
N LYS A 121 -3.92 -11.14 -10.01
CA LYS A 121 -4.58 -10.00 -10.61
C LYS A 121 -5.19 -9.11 -9.55
N GLN A 122 -5.39 -7.86 -9.89
CA GLN A 122 -6.20 -6.95 -9.09
C GLN A 122 -7.63 -6.91 -9.64
N LEU A 123 -8.59 -6.75 -8.76
CA LEU A 123 -9.95 -6.35 -9.09
C LEU A 123 -10.36 -5.21 -8.16
N TYR A 124 -11.27 -4.40 -8.63
CA TYR A 124 -11.87 -3.33 -7.85
C TYR A 124 -13.38 -3.49 -7.81
N GLY A 125 -13.92 -3.20 -6.64
CA GLY A 125 -15.35 -3.21 -6.42
C GLY A 125 -15.71 -2.97 -4.96
N GLN A 126 -17.00 -3.09 -4.70
CA GLN A 126 -17.58 -2.86 -3.39
C GLN A 126 -18.78 -3.78 -3.17
N THR A 127 -19.29 -3.84 -1.95
CA THR A 127 -20.45 -4.67 -1.60
C THR A 127 -21.67 -4.32 -2.45
N GLU A 128 -21.89 -3.04 -2.71
CA GLU A 128 -22.96 -2.49 -3.53
C GLU A 128 -22.90 -2.92 -5.01
N ALA A 129 -21.74 -3.40 -5.47
CA ALA A 129 -21.51 -3.92 -6.83
C ALA A 129 -21.49 -5.46 -6.88
N SER A 130 -21.84 -6.15 -5.81
CA SER A 130 -21.63 -7.60 -5.68
C SER A 130 -20.15 -7.97 -5.97
N VAL A 131 -19.22 -7.13 -5.49
CA VAL A 131 -17.75 -7.20 -5.62
C VAL A 131 -17.19 -6.61 -6.92
N PHE A 132 -17.78 -6.87 -8.09
CA PHE A 132 -17.11 -6.66 -9.37
C PHE A 132 -17.49 -5.33 -10.05
N ILE A 133 -16.58 -4.36 -10.09
CA ILE A 133 -16.66 -3.17 -10.94
C ILE A 133 -15.63 -3.27 -12.07
N THR A 134 -14.36 -3.52 -11.74
CA THR A 134 -13.31 -3.75 -12.74
C THR A 134 -12.48 -4.98 -12.40
N VAL A 135 -11.83 -5.55 -13.42
CA VAL A 135 -10.95 -6.71 -13.27
C VAL A 135 -9.83 -6.64 -14.31
N GLN A 136 -8.64 -7.07 -13.93
CA GLN A 136 -7.52 -7.14 -14.87
C GLN A 136 -7.66 -8.35 -15.81
N PRO A 137 -7.62 -8.15 -17.14
CA PRO A 137 -7.63 -9.25 -18.10
C PRO A 137 -6.30 -10.02 -18.10
N ASP A 138 -6.30 -11.22 -18.70
CA ASP A 138 -5.05 -11.96 -18.92
C ASP A 138 -4.17 -11.23 -19.93
N GLY A 139 -2.88 -11.18 -19.67
CA GLY A 139 -1.91 -10.53 -20.56
C GLY A 139 -1.76 -9.01 -20.37
N GLU A 140 -2.66 -8.37 -19.62
CA GLU A 140 -2.68 -6.92 -19.38
C GLU A 140 -2.66 -6.60 -17.88
N VAL A 141 -1.96 -7.40 -17.11
CA VAL A 141 -1.91 -7.26 -15.66
C VAL A 141 -0.83 -6.26 -15.25
N ARG A 142 -1.19 -5.28 -14.43
CA ARG A 142 -0.31 -4.21 -13.93
C ARG A 142 -0.50 -3.98 -12.43
N SER A 143 0.58 -3.66 -11.75
CA SER A 143 0.57 -3.44 -10.30
C SER A 143 -0.10 -2.13 -9.87
N ASP A 144 -0.22 -1.17 -10.77
CA ASP A 144 -0.68 0.20 -10.50
C ASP A 144 -2.13 0.47 -10.94
N THR A 145 -2.82 -0.52 -11.52
CA THR A 145 -4.21 -0.39 -11.99
C THR A 145 -5.10 -1.50 -11.45
N VAL A 146 -6.40 -1.31 -11.53
CA VAL A 146 -7.39 -2.31 -11.10
C VAL A 146 -8.15 -2.92 -12.29
N GLY A 147 -7.66 -2.71 -13.51
CA GLY A 147 -8.17 -3.32 -14.73
C GLY A 147 -9.25 -2.52 -15.44
N ILE A 148 -9.94 -3.19 -16.35
CA ILE A 148 -11.03 -2.65 -17.18
C ILE A 148 -12.40 -3.01 -16.59
N PRO A 149 -13.49 -2.33 -16.99
CA PRO A 149 -14.83 -2.69 -16.55
C PRO A 149 -15.13 -4.18 -16.70
N ALA A 150 -15.72 -4.78 -15.65
CA ALA A 150 -16.16 -6.17 -15.69
C ALA A 150 -17.26 -6.36 -16.77
N PRO A 151 -17.54 -7.58 -17.24
CA PRO A 151 -18.61 -7.83 -18.19
C PRO A 151 -19.94 -7.19 -17.75
N ASP A 152 -20.64 -6.56 -18.70
CA ASP A 152 -21.91 -5.85 -18.50
C ASP A 152 -21.84 -4.69 -17.47
N THR A 153 -20.65 -4.20 -17.17
CA THR A 153 -20.42 -3.07 -16.27
C THR A 153 -19.95 -1.85 -17.06
N GLU A 154 -20.58 -0.74 -16.80
CA GLU A 154 -20.14 0.58 -17.28
C GLU A 154 -19.47 1.35 -16.15
N VAL A 155 -18.39 2.06 -16.49
CA VAL A 155 -17.64 2.91 -15.53
C VAL A 155 -17.48 4.29 -16.14
N ARG A 156 -17.73 5.33 -15.33
CA ARG A 156 -17.43 6.72 -15.68
C ARG A 156 -16.77 7.45 -14.54
N ILE A 157 -16.05 8.51 -14.87
CA ILE A 157 -15.44 9.42 -13.90
C ILE A 157 -16.28 10.70 -13.88
N GLY A 158 -16.71 11.11 -12.71
CA GLY A 158 -17.44 12.37 -12.49
C GLY A 158 -16.51 13.58 -12.56
N GLU A 159 -17.08 14.77 -12.60
CA GLU A 159 -16.34 16.05 -12.69
C GLU A 159 -15.39 16.29 -11.50
N ASN A 160 -15.71 15.71 -10.35
CA ASN A 160 -14.90 15.74 -9.14
C ASN A 160 -13.83 14.62 -9.06
N GLY A 161 -13.71 13.81 -10.13
CA GLY A 161 -12.82 12.64 -10.17
C GLY A 161 -13.38 11.39 -9.50
N GLU A 162 -14.62 11.41 -9.00
CA GLU A 162 -15.25 10.25 -8.39
C GLU A 162 -15.62 9.20 -9.42
N VAL A 163 -15.40 7.94 -9.08
CA VAL A 163 -15.74 6.78 -9.91
C VAL A 163 -17.21 6.42 -9.72
N TYR A 164 -17.93 6.31 -10.82
CA TYR A 164 -19.30 5.80 -10.88
C TYR A 164 -19.35 4.53 -11.69
N TYR A 165 -20.23 3.62 -11.31
CA TYR A 165 -20.49 2.42 -12.11
C TYR A 165 -21.98 2.18 -12.30
N ARG A 166 -22.32 1.41 -13.32
CA ARG A 166 -23.64 0.86 -13.59
C ARG A 166 -23.50 -0.58 -14.03
N SER A 167 -24.15 -1.50 -13.34
CA SER A 167 -24.06 -2.95 -13.63
C SER A 167 -25.28 -3.70 -13.19
N PRO A 168 -25.55 -4.91 -13.73
CA PRO A 168 -26.60 -5.82 -13.25
C PRO A 168 -26.38 -6.27 -11.80
N GLY A 169 -25.12 -6.25 -11.33
CA GLY A 169 -24.75 -6.59 -9.95
C GLY A 169 -24.93 -5.46 -8.95
N ALA A 170 -25.42 -4.27 -9.37
CA ALA A 170 -25.65 -3.16 -8.47
C ALA A 170 -26.74 -3.49 -7.44
N PHE A 171 -26.52 -3.06 -6.20
CA PHE A 171 -27.47 -3.26 -5.10
C PHE A 171 -28.84 -2.66 -5.39
N VAL A 172 -29.88 -3.18 -4.77
CA VAL A 172 -31.24 -2.66 -4.91
C VAL A 172 -31.37 -1.37 -4.11
N GLU A 173 -31.18 -1.45 -2.80
CA GLU A 173 -31.29 -0.34 -1.85
C GLU A 173 -30.58 -0.66 -0.54
N TYR A 174 -30.27 0.34 0.26
CA TYR A 174 -29.90 0.16 1.66
C TYR A 174 -31.14 -0.10 2.51
N TYR A 175 -31.10 -1.17 3.29
CA TYR A 175 -32.23 -1.61 4.10
C TYR A 175 -32.69 -0.52 5.07
N LYS A 176 -33.95 -0.12 4.96
CA LYS A 176 -34.58 0.94 5.76
C LYS A 176 -33.86 2.29 5.74
N ASN A 177 -33.09 2.57 4.67
CA ASN A 177 -32.37 3.83 4.52
C ASN A 177 -32.51 4.38 3.10
N PRO A 178 -33.70 4.88 2.72
CA PRO A 178 -33.92 5.41 1.37
C PRO A 178 -33.12 6.68 1.07
N GLU A 179 -32.77 7.46 2.09
CA GLU A 179 -31.99 8.68 1.96
C GLU A 179 -30.57 8.34 1.46
N SER A 180 -29.86 7.46 2.16
CA SER A 180 -28.53 7.00 1.70
C SER A 180 -28.58 6.26 0.36
N THR A 181 -29.69 5.58 0.05
CA THR A 181 -29.88 4.95 -1.25
C THR A 181 -29.93 6.00 -2.36
N ALA A 182 -30.71 7.07 -2.17
CA ALA A 182 -30.83 8.15 -3.15
C ALA A 182 -29.54 8.99 -3.31
N GLU A 183 -28.74 9.12 -2.24
CA GLU A 183 -27.43 9.75 -2.28
C GLU A 183 -26.41 8.94 -3.07
N THR A 184 -26.51 7.60 -3.00
CA THR A 184 -25.52 6.69 -3.58
C THR A 184 -25.87 6.25 -4.99
N LYS A 185 -27.17 6.07 -5.30
CA LYS A 185 -27.65 5.56 -6.59
C LYS A 185 -28.65 6.52 -7.21
N ASP A 186 -28.37 6.98 -8.42
CA ASP A 186 -29.23 7.88 -9.15
C ASP A 186 -30.39 7.15 -9.87
N GLY A 187 -31.32 7.95 -10.45
CA GLY A 187 -32.50 7.42 -11.17
C GLY A 187 -32.17 6.70 -12.48
N GLU A 188 -30.96 6.83 -13.00
CA GLU A 188 -30.45 6.15 -14.21
C GLU A 188 -29.70 4.86 -13.89
N GLY A 189 -29.56 4.54 -12.60
CA GLY A 189 -28.88 3.34 -12.09
C GLY A 189 -27.36 3.48 -11.95
N TRP A 190 -26.81 4.68 -12.03
CA TRP A 190 -25.43 4.94 -11.68
C TRP A 190 -25.24 4.96 -10.18
N VAL A 191 -24.18 4.28 -9.73
CA VAL A 191 -23.84 4.18 -8.31
C VAL A 191 -22.51 4.89 -8.09
N ALA A 192 -22.50 5.83 -7.15
CA ALA A 192 -21.32 6.50 -6.66
C ALA A 192 -20.51 5.55 -5.77
N THR A 193 -19.21 5.40 -6.04
CA THR A 193 -18.35 4.49 -5.27
C THR A 193 -17.78 5.13 -4.01
N GLY A 194 -17.73 6.46 -3.97
CA GLY A 194 -17.02 7.22 -2.96
C GLY A 194 -15.50 7.16 -3.12
N ASP A 195 -14.99 6.58 -4.21
CA ASP A 195 -13.56 6.52 -4.55
C ASP A 195 -13.27 7.45 -5.73
N ALA A 196 -12.11 8.08 -5.71
CA ALA A 196 -11.59 8.87 -6.82
C ALA A 196 -10.63 8.05 -7.67
N GLY A 197 -10.67 8.26 -8.98
CA GLY A 197 -9.80 7.58 -9.91
C GLY A 197 -9.87 8.18 -11.29
N PHE A 198 -9.14 7.60 -12.22
CA PHE A 198 -9.19 7.96 -13.64
C PHE A 198 -9.02 6.72 -14.52
N ILE A 199 -9.47 6.82 -15.76
CA ILE A 199 -9.28 5.79 -16.77
C ILE A 199 -8.04 6.18 -17.58
N GLU A 200 -7.04 5.31 -17.62
CA GLU A 200 -5.81 5.53 -18.38
C GLU A 200 -6.09 5.55 -19.87
N GLU A 201 -5.61 6.59 -20.54
CA GLU A 201 -5.66 6.67 -22.00
C GLU A 201 -4.83 5.54 -22.65
N GLY A 202 -5.39 4.89 -23.65
CA GLY A 202 -4.73 3.83 -24.42
C GLY A 202 -4.91 2.41 -23.86
N THR A 203 -5.00 2.23 -22.54
CA THR A 203 -5.24 0.90 -21.94
C THR A 203 -6.69 0.70 -21.51
N GLY A 204 -7.39 1.78 -21.18
CA GLY A 204 -8.75 1.73 -20.62
C GLY A 204 -8.80 1.20 -19.18
N HIS A 205 -7.65 0.99 -18.55
CA HIS A 205 -7.59 0.54 -17.16
C HIS A 205 -8.01 1.65 -16.19
N LEU A 206 -8.81 1.29 -15.21
CA LEU A 206 -9.13 2.16 -14.10
C LEU A 206 -7.95 2.18 -13.10
N ARG A 207 -7.56 3.37 -12.66
CA ARG A 207 -6.62 3.60 -11.59
C ARG A 207 -7.33 4.31 -10.45
N ILE A 208 -7.39 3.67 -9.28
CA ILE A 208 -7.93 4.27 -8.07
C ILE A 208 -6.81 5.04 -7.36
N ILE A 209 -7.13 6.26 -6.93
CA ILE A 209 -6.17 7.17 -6.31
C ILE A 209 -6.38 7.22 -4.80
N ASP A 210 -7.64 7.50 -4.38
CA ASP A 210 -8.00 7.70 -2.97
C ASP A 210 -9.53 7.67 -2.80
N ARG A 211 -10.03 7.90 -1.58
CA ARG A 211 -11.44 8.22 -1.36
C ARG A 211 -11.77 9.59 -1.96
N ALA A 212 -12.88 9.71 -2.68
CA ALA A 212 -13.28 10.97 -3.34
C ALA A 212 -13.34 12.17 -2.38
N LYS A 213 -13.80 11.94 -1.13
CA LYS A 213 -13.84 12.97 -0.08
C LYS A 213 -12.47 13.37 0.49
N ASP A 214 -11.45 12.51 0.31
CA ASP A 214 -10.10 12.72 0.85
C ASP A 214 -9.16 13.30 -0.23
N VAL A 215 -9.55 13.22 -1.51
CA VAL A 215 -8.87 13.91 -2.60
C VAL A 215 -9.20 15.39 -2.54
N GLY A 216 -8.18 16.22 -2.54
CA GLY A 216 -8.28 17.68 -2.49
C GLY A 216 -7.35 18.33 -3.48
N LYS A 217 -7.06 19.59 -3.22
CA LYS A 217 -6.07 20.37 -3.99
C LYS A 217 -5.11 21.04 -3.03
N LEU A 218 -3.86 21.14 -3.46
CA LEU A 218 -2.90 22.04 -2.87
C LEU A 218 -3.28 23.50 -3.21
N SER A 219 -2.67 24.48 -2.54
CA SER A 219 -2.93 25.90 -2.79
C SER A 219 -2.64 26.35 -4.23
N ASN A 220 -1.69 25.67 -4.91
CA ASN A 220 -1.35 25.89 -6.31
C ASN A 220 -2.29 25.20 -7.31
N GLY A 221 -3.34 24.52 -6.84
CA GLY A 221 -4.32 23.80 -7.65
C GLY A 221 -3.92 22.36 -8.02
N ALA A 222 -2.70 21.91 -7.71
CA ALA A 222 -2.30 20.53 -7.95
C ALA A 222 -3.14 19.55 -7.11
N MET A 223 -3.33 18.34 -7.63
CA MET A 223 -4.08 17.30 -6.94
C MET A 223 -3.38 16.94 -5.62
N PHE A 224 -4.18 16.71 -4.58
CA PHE A 224 -3.76 16.17 -3.30
C PHE A 224 -4.47 14.85 -3.04
N ALA A 225 -3.72 13.76 -3.14
CA ALA A 225 -4.19 12.38 -2.94
C ALA A 225 -3.37 11.70 -1.85
N PRO A 226 -3.67 11.99 -0.56
CA PRO A 226 -2.83 11.56 0.56
C PRO A 226 -2.71 10.05 0.68
N LYS A 227 -3.79 9.31 0.45
CA LYS A 227 -3.79 7.85 0.61
C LYS A 227 -2.87 7.15 -0.39
N TYR A 228 -2.75 7.70 -1.59
CA TYR A 228 -1.82 7.19 -2.59
C TYR A 228 -0.37 7.23 -2.10
N VAL A 229 0.05 8.35 -1.51
CA VAL A 229 1.40 8.53 -0.96
C VAL A 229 1.60 7.68 0.30
N GLU A 230 0.61 7.68 1.20
CA GLU A 230 0.61 6.86 2.42
C GLU A 230 0.78 5.38 2.12
N ASN A 231 0.05 4.85 1.12
CA ASN A 231 0.16 3.46 0.71
C ASN A 231 1.56 3.15 0.16
N LYS A 232 2.15 4.05 -0.65
CA LYS A 232 3.53 3.86 -1.14
C LYS A 232 4.55 3.81 0.00
N LEU A 233 4.40 4.64 1.03
CA LEU A 233 5.24 4.59 2.22
C LEU A 233 5.09 3.27 2.99
N LYS A 234 3.87 2.77 3.12
CA LYS A 234 3.55 1.52 3.82
C LYS A 234 4.05 0.26 3.10
N PHE A 235 4.53 0.36 1.87
CA PHE A 235 5.19 -0.76 1.21
C PHE A 235 6.57 -1.06 1.77
N PHE A 236 7.18 -0.12 2.49
CA PHE A 236 8.40 -0.38 3.24
C PHE A 236 8.08 -1.09 4.57
N PRO A 237 8.64 -2.28 4.83
CA PRO A 237 8.35 -3.04 6.06
C PRO A 237 8.62 -2.26 7.36
N ASN A 238 9.48 -1.26 7.30
CA ASN A 238 9.88 -0.43 8.43
C ASN A 238 8.85 0.67 8.75
N ILE A 239 7.86 0.90 7.89
CA ILE A 239 6.81 1.90 8.07
C ILE A 239 5.48 1.19 8.34
N LEU A 240 4.98 1.33 9.58
CA LEU A 240 3.69 0.77 10.00
C LEU A 240 2.53 1.60 9.45
N GLU A 241 2.63 2.93 9.57
CA GLU A 241 1.58 3.85 9.12
C GLU A 241 2.18 5.21 8.73
N ALA A 242 1.48 5.90 7.83
CA ALA A 242 1.80 7.25 7.42
C ALA A 242 0.54 8.09 7.34
N VAL A 243 0.64 9.38 7.67
CA VAL A 243 -0.46 10.34 7.57
C VAL A 243 0.04 11.58 6.85
N VAL A 244 -0.44 11.78 5.62
CA VAL A 244 -0.02 12.89 4.76
C VAL A 244 -1.01 14.04 4.85
N PHE A 245 -0.51 15.25 5.03
CA PHE A 245 -1.25 16.51 5.06
C PHE A 245 -0.82 17.41 3.90
N GLY A 246 -1.74 18.22 3.38
CA GLY A 246 -1.46 19.09 2.23
C GLY A 246 -2.68 19.83 1.69
N ALA A 247 -3.91 19.43 2.03
CA ALA A 247 -5.14 20.07 1.52
C ALA A 247 -5.15 21.59 1.80
N GLY A 248 -5.21 22.39 0.73
CA GLY A 248 -5.16 23.86 0.81
C GLY A 248 -3.82 24.45 1.26
N ARG A 249 -2.77 23.64 1.39
CA ARG A 249 -1.40 24.07 1.73
C ARG A 249 -0.50 24.09 0.49
N ASP A 250 0.67 24.70 0.63
CA ASP A 250 1.60 24.88 -0.50
C ASP A 250 2.27 23.58 -0.95
N HIS A 251 2.40 22.61 -0.04
CA HIS A 251 3.06 21.34 -0.27
C HIS A 251 2.58 20.26 0.70
N CYS A 252 2.98 19.02 0.46
CA CYS A 252 2.67 17.89 1.32
C CYS A 252 3.73 17.71 2.41
N VAL A 253 3.25 17.34 3.61
CA VAL A 253 4.07 16.95 4.76
C VAL A 253 3.52 15.66 5.36
N ALA A 254 4.33 14.93 6.15
CA ALA A 254 3.91 13.63 6.66
C ALA A 254 4.27 13.40 8.13
N PHE A 255 3.39 12.68 8.83
CA PHE A 255 3.72 11.94 10.04
C PHE A 255 3.98 10.48 9.66
N ILE A 256 5.00 9.89 10.25
CA ILE A 256 5.41 8.50 10.04
C ILE A 256 5.37 7.75 11.36
N ASN A 257 4.76 6.57 11.36
CA ASN A 257 4.96 5.56 12.41
C ASN A 257 5.84 4.43 11.88
N ILE A 258 6.86 4.07 12.62
CA ILE A 258 7.70 2.92 12.34
C ILE A 258 7.04 1.63 12.81
N ASP A 259 7.29 0.51 12.14
CA ASP A 259 6.97 -0.81 12.66
C ASP A 259 8.02 -1.22 13.70
N LEU A 260 7.61 -1.33 14.96
CA LEU A 260 8.50 -1.63 16.08
C LEU A 260 9.27 -2.95 15.90
N ASN A 261 8.62 -3.98 15.34
CA ASN A 261 9.26 -5.28 15.16
C ASN A 261 10.27 -5.25 14.01
N ALA A 262 9.90 -4.69 12.86
CA ALA A 262 10.78 -4.62 11.70
C ALA A 262 11.99 -3.71 11.97
N VAL A 263 11.75 -2.52 12.53
CA VAL A 263 12.83 -1.57 12.87
C VAL A 263 13.66 -2.07 14.05
N GLY A 264 13.06 -2.76 15.02
CA GLY A 264 13.78 -3.40 16.12
C GLY A 264 14.76 -4.47 15.63
N ASN A 265 14.30 -5.37 14.77
CA ASN A 265 15.17 -6.37 14.13
C ASN A 265 16.29 -5.73 13.30
N TRP A 266 15.98 -4.64 12.58
CA TRP A 266 16.99 -3.88 11.84
C TRP A 266 17.99 -3.21 12.79
N ALA A 267 17.54 -2.64 13.91
CA ALA A 267 18.37 -2.01 14.92
C ALA A 267 19.36 -3.00 15.56
N GLU A 268 18.88 -4.21 15.93
CA GLU A 268 19.72 -5.28 16.46
C GLU A 268 20.85 -5.66 15.48
N ARG A 269 20.54 -5.82 14.20
CA ARG A 269 21.55 -6.11 13.13
C ARG A 269 22.55 -4.98 12.95
N ASN A 270 22.16 -3.74 13.27
CA ASN A 270 23.04 -2.56 13.18
C ASN A 270 23.69 -2.18 14.51
N ASN A 271 23.60 -3.05 15.54
CA ASN A 271 24.13 -2.83 16.89
C ASN A 271 23.60 -1.54 17.54
N ILE A 272 22.32 -1.24 17.34
CA ILE A 272 21.62 -0.12 17.95
C ILE A 272 20.85 -0.66 19.17
N ALA A 273 21.22 -0.21 20.36
CA ALA A 273 20.47 -0.53 21.57
C ALA A 273 19.32 0.50 21.75
N TYR A 274 18.16 0.03 22.13
CA TYR A 274 17.00 0.85 22.46
C TYR A 274 16.18 0.18 23.57
N SER A 275 15.42 0.95 24.33
CA SER A 275 14.59 0.46 25.45
C SER A 275 13.08 0.69 25.20
N SER A 276 12.73 1.53 24.25
CA SER A 276 11.33 1.90 23.97
C SER A 276 11.12 2.29 22.51
N TYR A 277 9.83 2.28 22.09
CA TYR A 277 9.42 2.81 20.81
C TYR A 277 9.90 4.25 20.60
N GLN A 278 9.72 5.11 21.62
CA GLN A 278 10.10 6.52 21.55
C GLN A 278 11.61 6.69 21.30
N GLU A 279 12.45 5.92 21.99
CA GLU A 279 13.90 5.98 21.79
C GLU A 279 14.29 5.51 20.39
N LEU A 280 13.68 4.40 19.92
CA LEU A 280 13.94 3.86 18.60
C LEU A 280 13.47 4.80 17.48
N SER A 281 12.27 5.36 17.60
CA SER A 281 11.69 6.27 16.60
C SER A 281 12.44 7.60 16.47
N GLY A 282 13.08 8.06 17.54
CA GLY A 282 13.93 9.26 17.55
C GLY A 282 15.41 8.99 17.23
N HIS A 283 15.81 7.75 17.00
CA HIS A 283 17.22 7.44 16.77
C HIS A 283 17.69 7.94 15.39
N PRO A 284 18.84 8.68 15.28
CA PRO A 284 19.27 9.30 14.03
C PRO A 284 19.34 8.35 12.83
N LYS A 285 19.89 7.14 13.00
CA LYS A 285 19.97 6.15 11.92
C LYS A 285 18.59 5.64 11.47
N VAL A 286 17.60 5.62 12.36
CA VAL A 286 16.21 5.26 12.00
C VAL A 286 15.59 6.41 11.21
N LEU A 287 15.83 7.66 11.63
CA LEU A 287 15.38 8.83 10.88
C LEU A 287 16.02 8.90 9.49
N ASP A 288 17.31 8.56 9.36
CA ASP A 288 18.01 8.48 8.06
C ASP A 288 17.38 7.41 7.15
N MET A 289 17.08 6.22 7.69
CA MET A 289 16.40 5.14 6.95
C MET A 289 15.00 5.56 6.50
N VAL A 290 14.21 6.20 7.37
CA VAL A 290 12.87 6.69 7.02
C VAL A 290 12.96 7.78 5.95
N GLN A 291 13.94 8.68 6.04
CA GLN A 291 14.19 9.71 5.03
C GLN A 291 14.46 9.09 3.65
N GLU A 292 15.31 8.07 3.57
CA GLU A 292 15.57 7.36 2.33
C GLU A 292 14.28 6.77 1.72
N HIS A 293 13.40 6.18 2.55
CA HIS A 293 12.10 5.66 2.10
C HIS A 293 11.19 6.77 1.58
N VAL A 294 11.10 7.91 2.28
CA VAL A 294 10.32 9.07 1.82
C VAL A 294 10.84 9.59 0.48
N GLU A 295 12.14 9.67 0.30
CA GLU A 295 12.77 10.14 -0.95
C GLU A 295 12.58 9.15 -2.11
N ILE A 296 12.55 7.83 -1.84
CA ILE A 296 12.17 6.82 -2.85
C ILE A 296 10.72 7.03 -3.29
N VAL A 297 9.81 7.24 -2.33
CA VAL A 297 8.40 7.53 -2.64
C VAL A 297 8.28 8.83 -3.44
N ASN A 298 8.99 9.89 -3.07
CA ASN A 298 9.00 11.15 -3.81
C ASN A 298 9.42 10.95 -5.26
N ARG A 299 10.47 10.17 -5.53
CA ARG A 299 10.88 9.83 -6.92
C ARG A 299 9.74 9.13 -7.67
N SER A 300 9.12 8.14 -7.07
CA SER A 300 8.03 7.40 -7.70
C SER A 300 6.76 8.26 -7.93
N VAL A 301 6.47 9.18 -7.00
CA VAL A 301 5.34 10.13 -7.14
C VAL A 301 5.62 11.15 -8.25
N ALA A 302 6.86 11.59 -8.41
CA ALA A 302 7.26 12.56 -9.45
C ALA A 302 7.12 12.02 -10.88
N GLU A 303 7.13 10.69 -11.08
CA GLU A 303 6.91 10.04 -12.38
C GLU A 303 5.46 10.21 -12.89
N ASP A 304 4.51 10.42 -11.99
CA ASP A 304 3.10 10.59 -12.32
C ASP A 304 2.76 12.08 -12.41
N ALA A 305 2.51 12.58 -13.62
CA ALA A 305 2.24 13.99 -13.87
C ALA A 305 1.04 14.55 -13.05
N MET A 306 0.04 13.73 -12.73
CA MET A 306 -1.13 14.14 -11.95
C MET A 306 -0.82 14.24 -10.45
N LEU A 307 0.11 13.41 -9.96
CA LEU A 307 0.41 13.24 -8.55
C LEU A 307 1.75 13.85 -8.14
N ALA A 308 2.54 14.35 -9.10
CA ALA A 308 3.87 14.94 -8.85
C ALA A 308 3.86 16.04 -7.78
N GLY A 309 2.76 16.74 -7.60
CA GLY A 309 2.56 17.74 -6.54
C GLY A 309 2.42 17.12 -5.13
N CYS A 310 2.17 15.82 -5.02
CA CYS A 310 2.00 15.13 -3.74
C CYS A 310 3.32 14.70 -3.08
N GLN A 311 4.47 15.10 -3.62
CA GLN A 311 5.76 14.82 -2.98
C GLN A 311 5.82 15.39 -1.57
N ILE A 312 6.36 14.62 -0.63
CA ILE A 312 6.52 15.02 0.76
C ILE A 312 7.75 15.92 0.86
N HIS A 313 7.55 17.15 1.29
CA HIS A 313 8.63 18.12 1.50
C HIS A 313 9.30 17.93 2.86
N ARG A 314 8.47 17.71 3.90
CA ARG A 314 8.94 17.57 5.28
C ARG A 314 8.16 16.50 6.02
N PHE A 315 8.83 15.83 6.94
CA PHE A 315 8.20 14.78 7.74
C PHE A 315 8.77 14.77 9.17
N LEU A 316 8.04 14.11 10.05
CA LEU A 316 8.54 13.71 11.37
C LEU A 316 8.09 12.28 11.68
N VAL A 317 8.85 11.60 12.53
CA VAL A 317 8.49 10.29 13.05
C VAL A 317 7.82 10.48 14.40
N LEU A 318 6.61 9.96 14.56
CA LEU A 318 5.85 10.07 15.81
C LEU A 318 6.54 9.28 16.93
N HIS A 319 6.46 9.80 18.15
CA HIS A 319 7.04 9.22 19.35
C HIS A 319 6.23 8.08 19.97
N LYS A 320 5.05 7.81 19.42
CA LYS A 320 4.15 6.70 19.78
C LYS A 320 3.46 6.15 18.53
N GLU A 321 3.01 4.93 18.59
CA GLU A 321 2.13 4.38 17.57
C GLU A 321 0.75 5.05 17.63
N LEU A 322 0.09 5.14 16.47
CA LEU A 322 -1.30 5.57 16.39
C LEU A 322 -2.20 4.47 16.96
N ASP A 323 -3.16 4.84 17.78
CA ASP A 323 -4.00 3.91 18.51
C ASP A 323 -5.50 4.15 18.30
N ALA A 324 -6.28 3.07 18.38
CA ALA A 324 -7.73 3.11 18.26
C ALA A 324 -8.41 3.63 19.54
N ASP A 325 -7.86 3.33 20.72
CA ASP A 325 -8.39 3.77 22.01
C ASP A 325 -8.17 5.27 22.22
N ASP A 326 -7.13 5.82 21.60
CA ASP A 326 -6.88 7.26 21.51
C ASP A 326 -7.73 7.96 20.43
N GLY A 327 -8.55 7.22 19.71
CA GLY A 327 -9.41 7.73 18.63
C GLY A 327 -8.68 8.06 17.33
N GLU A 328 -7.39 7.80 17.23
CA GLU A 328 -6.54 8.13 16.07
C GLU A 328 -6.76 7.16 14.91
N MET A 329 -7.21 5.95 15.23
CA MET A 329 -7.56 4.91 14.27
C MET A 329 -8.96 4.36 14.52
N THR A 330 -9.55 3.69 13.54
CA THR A 330 -10.72 2.84 13.73
C THR A 330 -10.32 1.50 14.34
N ARG A 331 -11.29 0.73 14.87
CA ARG A 331 -11.05 -0.66 15.32
C ARG A 331 -10.55 -1.58 14.21
N THR A 332 -10.77 -1.22 12.95
CA THR A 332 -10.25 -1.93 11.77
C THR A 332 -8.90 -1.37 11.29
N ARG A 333 -8.21 -0.59 12.13
CA ARG A 333 -6.90 0.04 11.88
C ARG A 333 -6.88 1.00 10.66
N LYS A 334 -7.97 1.72 10.40
CA LYS A 334 -7.99 2.80 9.42
C LYS A 334 -7.70 4.13 10.11
N VAL A 335 -6.74 4.87 9.59
CA VAL A 335 -6.32 6.19 10.06
C VAL A 335 -7.48 7.19 10.00
N ARG A 336 -7.65 8.00 11.05
CA ARG A 336 -8.63 9.08 11.14
C ARG A 336 -7.92 10.44 11.00
N ARG A 337 -7.46 10.76 9.78
CA ARG A 337 -6.62 11.93 9.46
C ARG A 337 -7.13 13.23 10.09
N LYS A 338 -8.43 13.50 10.03
CA LYS A 338 -9.01 14.71 10.62
C LYS A 338 -8.74 14.79 12.12
N ILE A 339 -8.98 13.71 12.86
CA ILE A 339 -8.75 13.66 14.31
C ILE A 339 -7.25 13.79 14.63
N ILE A 340 -6.39 13.13 13.87
CA ILE A 340 -4.94 13.24 14.03
C ILE A 340 -4.48 14.67 13.76
N GLY A 341 -4.98 15.32 12.71
CA GLY A 341 -4.69 16.71 12.39
C GLY A 341 -5.15 17.70 13.47
N GLU A 342 -6.29 17.43 14.12
CA GLU A 342 -6.78 18.22 15.26
C GLU A 342 -5.96 17.96 16.53
N LYS A 343 -5.69 16.70 16.87
CA LYS A 343 -4.96 16.28 18.06
C LYS A 343 -3.49 16.73 18.04
N PHE A 344 -2.85 16.65 16.88
CA PHE A 344 -1.45 17.00 16.66
C PHE A 344 -1.27 18.27 15.82
N GLY A 345 -2.19 19.23 15.95
CA GLY A 345 -2.21 20.46 15.16
C GLY A 345 -0.91 21.28 15.25
N ASP A 346 -0.28 21.32 16.44
CA ASP A 346 1.01 21.98 16.63
C ASP A 346 2.12 21.30 15.83
N LEU A 347 2.15 19.96 15.79
CA LEU A 347 3.12 19.20 15.00
C LEU A 347 2.92 19.44 13.50
N VAL A 348 1.66 19.48 13.05
CA VAL A 348 1.35 19.82 11.64
C VAL A 348 1.84 21.23 11.33
N SER A 349 1.62 22.20 12.22
CA SER A 349 2.04 23.59 12.02
C SER A 349 3.56 23.72 11.95
N ALA A 350 4.29 23.00 12.81
CA ALA A 350 5.76 22.99 12.82
C ALA A 350 6.37 22.43 11.53
N LEU A 351 5.68 21.52 10.85
CA LEU A 351 6.11 21.02 9.53
C LEU A 351 6.05 22.11 8.43
N TYR A 352 5.26 23.18 8.62
CA TYR A 352 5.12 24.28 7.66
C TYR A 352 5.85 25.56 8.03
N ASP A 353 6.23 25.75 9.31
CA ASP A 353 6.80 27.01 9.81
C ASP A 353 8.34 27.11 9.75
N GLY A 354 9.00 26.03 9.25
CA GLY A 354 10.45 25.96 9.14
C GLY A 354 11.18 25.45 10.41
N SER A 355 10.45 25.05 11.44
CA SER A 355 11.04 24.46 12.66
C SER A 355 11.84 23.20 12.32
N GLN A 356 12.98 23.00 13.00
CA GLN A 356 13.82 21.80 12.84
C GLN A 356 13.49 20.73 13.89
N GLN A 357 12.85 21.13 14.98
CA GLN A 357 12.41 20.24 16.04
C GLN A 357 11.22 20.86 16.77
N ILE A 358 10.41 20.02 17.39
CA ILE A 358 9.27 20.45 18.20
C ILE A 358 9.14 19.62 19.46
N TYR A 359 8.94 20.27 20.61
CA TYR A 359 8.54 19.60 21.83
C TYR A 359 7.04 19.35 21.81
N THR A 360 6.63 18.15 22.20
CA THR A 360 5.22 17.75 22.27
C THR A 360 4.91 17.02 23.58
N GLU A 361 3.69 17.20 24.05
CA GLU A 361 3.10 16.45 25.15
C GLU A 361 1.79 15.82 24.65
N THR A 362 1.72 14.51 24.66
CA THR A 362 0.56 13.77 24.15
C THR A 362 -0.12 12.97 25.26
N GLU A 363 -1.43 13.15 25.42
CA GLU A 363 -2.23 12.26 26.27
C GLU A 363 -2.37 10.90 25.59
N VAL A 364 -2.19 9.85 26.39
CA VAL A 364 -2.37 8.45 25.96
C VAL A 364 -3.31 7.74 26.92
N THR A 365 -4.11 6.84 26.38
CA THR A 365 -4.97 5.95 27.16
C THR A 365 -4.34 4.57 27.18
N TYR A 366 -4.01 4.07 28.36
CA TYR A 366 -3.48 2.71 28.53
C TYR A 366 -4.59 1.67 28.44
N GLU A 367 -4.24 0.42 28.14
CA GLU A 367 -5.19 -0.70 28.03
C GLU A 367 -6.11 -0.87 29.24
N ASP A 368 -5.66 -0.47 30.42
CA ASP A 368 -6.45 -0.50 31.67
C ASP A 368 -7.35 0.74 31.84
N GLY A 369 -7.44 1.63 30.82
CA GLY A 369 -8.26 2.84 30.82
C GLY A 369 -7.66 4.03 31.56
N ARG A 370 -6.48 3.89 32.19
CA ARG A 370 -5.77 5.02 32.80
C ARG A 370 -5.24 5.96 31.73
N LYS A 371 -5.26 7.27 32.03
CA LYS A 371 -4.65 8.28 31.18
C LYS A 371 -3.25 8.61 31.68
N GLY A 372 -2.34 8.74 30.74
CA GLY A 372 -0.97 9.20 30.98
C GLY A 372 -0.58 10.29 29.98
N LYS A 373 0.62 10.83 30.15
CA LYS A 373 1.21 11.80 29.25
C LYS A 373 2.58 11.30 28.82
N ILE A 374 2.83 11.36 27.52
CA ILE A 374 4.13 11.09 26.92
C ILE A 374 4.67 12.40 26.38
N THR A 375 5.92 12.72 26.72
CA THR A 375 6.60 13.91 26.23
C THR A 375 7.77 13.53 25.35
N ALA A 376 7.98 14.28 24.27
CA ALA A 376 9.09 14.05 23.34
C ALA A 376 9.52 15.37 22.70
N THR A 377 10.79 15.44 22.30
CA THR A 377 11.25 16.42 21.31
C THR A 377 11.44 15.66 19.98
N LEU A 378 10.64 16.01 18.98
CA LEU A 378 10.65 15.38 17.68
C LEU A 378 11.51 16.19 16.70
N GLU A 379 12.39 15.51 15.99
CA GLU A 379 13.14 16.09 14.88
C GLU A 379 12.26 16.16 13.64
N ILE A 380 12.32 17.27 12.93
CA ILE A 380 11.65 17.49 11.65
C ILE A 380 12.71 17.44 10.56
N ARG A 381 12.46 16.64 9.55
CA ARG A 381 13.38 16.43 8.44
C ARG A 381 12.82 16.95 7.13
N ASP A 382 13.68 17.59 6.34
CA ASP A 382 13.43 17.94 4.96
C ASP A 382 13.73 16.73 4.06
N ALA A 383 12.86 16.43 3.11
CA ALA A 383 13.05 15.36 2.14
C ALA A 383 13.41 15.91 0.77
N ALA A 384 14.32 15.25 0.07
CA ALA A 384 14.67 15.62 -1.29
C ALA A 384 13.50 15.40 -2.25
N LEU A 385 13.25 16.39 -3.10
CA LEU A 385 12.22 16.35 -4.13
C LEU A 385 12.84 15.91 -5.47
N ALA A 386 12.10 15.08 -6.20
CA ALA A 386 12.49 14.66 -7.54
C ALA A 386 11.84 15.57 -8.60
N ASN A 387 12.62 15.91 -9.62
CA ASN A 387 12.08 16.58 -10.80
C ASN A 387 11.57 15.54 -11.81
N ALA A 388 10.43 15.79 -12.45
CA ALA A 388 9.82 14.89 -13.45
C ALA A 388 10.78 14.48 -14.60
N ASN A 389 11.87 15.24 -14.83
CA ASN A 389 12.86 14.97 -15.89
C ASN A 389 14.07 14.16 -15.44
N SER A 390 14.24 13.82 -14.16
CA SER A 390 15.42 13.08 -13.68
C SER A 390 15.25 11.54 -13.70
N ALA A 391 14.03 11.05 -13.87
CA ALA A 391 13.72 9.61 -13.91
C ALA A 391 14.15 8.94 -15.22
N LEU A 392 14.24 9.68 -16.35
CA LEU A 392 14.64 9.18 -17.67
C LEU A 392 16.18 9.08 -17.86
N ALA A 393 16.98 9.47 -16.88
CA ALA A 393 18.45 9.50 -16.98
C ALA A 393 19.16 8.38 -16.18
N ALA A 394 18.41 7.48 -15.56
CA ALA A 394 18.94 6.42 -14.68
C ALA A 394 18.62 4.97 -15.17
N GLU A 395 18.25 4.80 -16.47
CA GLU A 395 18.20 3.50 -17.14
C GLU A 395 19.51 3.19 -17.90
#